data_c9194baba64e3587f3a42ccfd24745cd
#
_entry.id   c9194baba64e3587f3a42ccfd24745cd
#
_cell.length_a   1.000
_cell.length_b   1.000
_cell.length_c   1.000
_cell.angle_alpha   90.00
_cell.angle_beta   90.00
_cell.angle_gamma   90.00
#
_symmetry.space_group_name_H-M   'P 1'
#
loop_
_entity.id
_entity.type
_entity.pdbx_description
1 polymer ?
#
loop_
_entity_poly.entity_id
_entity_poly.type
_entity_poly.pdbx_seq_one_letter_code
_entity_poly.pdbx_strand_id
1 'polypeptide(L)'
;MNLRITINLDQDPTPPITEHSLSQLMQQHLTHWPQGARCATQERDGEVLFWNASINKVRQARIEAAPKRGLMPLIGLRYQVDATYFEDDNEATLLANDWQCSVVTLEEFVTAR
;
A
#
# COMPACT_ATOMS: atom_id res chain seq x y z
N MET A 1 28.93 17.91 2.42
CA MET A 1 28.21 17.81 2.35
C MET A 1 27.77 17.71 2.20
N ASN A 2 27.44 17.83 1.95
CA ASN A 2 26.72 17.73 1.78
C ASN A 2 25.92 17.61 1.53
N LEU A 3 26.00 17.43 1.25
CA LEU A 3 25.08 17.20 0.93
C LEU A 3 24.19 17.49 1.05
N ARG A 4 24.32 17.94 0.99
CA ARG A 4 23.36 18.08 1.22
C ARG A 4 22.55 17.67 0.91
N ILE A 5 22.78 17.31 1.38
CA ILE A 5 21.49 16.74 1.04
C ILE A 5 20.46 17.80 1.08
N THR A 6 20.14 18.22 -0.02
CA THR A 6 18.98 19.07 -0.08
C THR A 6 17.79 18.17 -0.17
N ILE A 7 17.08 18.11 0.91
CA ILE A 7 15.79 17.46 0.84
C ILE A 7 14.87 18.41 0.14
N ASN A 8 14.40 18.00 -0.97
CA ASN A 8 13.39 18.77 -1.66
C ASN A 8 12.05 18.44 -1.00
N LEU A 9 11.59 19.35 -0.16
CA LEU A 9 10.37 19.12 0.60
C LEU A 9 9.12 19.10 -0.27
N ASP A 10 9.24 19.55 -1.50
CA ASP A 10 8.12 19.53 -2.42
C ASP A 10 7.97 18.21 -3.16
N GLN A 11 8.93 17.33 -2.99
CA GLN A 11 8.89 16.02 -3.64
C GLN A 11 8.75 14.94 -2.59
N ASP A 12 7.69 14.20 -2.68
CA ASP A 12 7.53 13.02 -1.84
C ASP A 12 8.47 11.94 -2.35
N PRO A 13 9.23 11.30 -1.45
CA PRO A 13 10.02 10.16 -1.87
C PRO A 13 9.11 9.07 -2.41
N THR A 14 9.46 8.55 -3.58
CA THR A 14 8.73 7.44 -4.17
C THR A 14 9.71 6.30 -4.35
N PRO A 15 9.46 5.15 -3.73
CA PRO A 15 10.34 4.00 -3.91
C PRO A 15 10.36 3.54 -5.36
N PRO A 16 11.42 2.86 -5.78
CA PRO A 16 11.40 2.24 -7.11
C PRO A 16 10.28 1.22 -7.22
N ILE A 17 9.65 1.19 -8.39
CA ILE A 17 8.59 0.23 -8.66
C ILE A 17 9.22 -1.14 -8.92
N THR A 18 8.71 -2.16 -8.23
CA THR A 18 9.18 -3.53 -8.42
C THR A 18 8.50 -4.18 -9.62
N GLU A 19 8.93 -5.40 -9.95
CA GLU A 19 8.27 -6.19 -10.99
C GLU A 19 7.11 -7.02 -10.44
N HIS A 20 6.81 -6.88 -9.14
CA HIS A 20 5.77 -7.67 -8.50
C HIS A 20 4.51 -6.84 -8.27
N SER A 21 3.35 -7.52 -8.33
CA SER A 21 2.08 -6.92 -7.95
C SER A 21 1.98 -6.82 -6.43
N LEU A 22 1.01 -6.03 -5.95
CA LEU A 22 0.78 -5.94 -4.51
C LEU A 22 0.42 -7.33 -3.95
N SER A 23 -0.40 -8.09 -4.66
CA SER A 23 -0.75 -9.44 -4.24
C SER A 23 0.49 -10.32 -4.08
N GLN A 24 1.42 -10.23 -5.03
CA GLN A 24 2.66 -11.00 -4.96
C GLN A 24 3.53 -10.56 -3.78
N LEU A 25 3.66 -9.26 -3.56
CA LEU A 25 4.43 -8.76 -2.42
C LEU A 25 3.82 -9.24 -1.11
N MET A 26 2.49 -9.26 -1.02
CA MET A 26 1.84 -9.74 0.19
C MET A 26 2.07 -11.23 0.41
N GLN A 27 2.06 -12.04 -0.64
CA GLN A 27 2.38 -13.46 -0.50
C GLN A 27 3.80 -13.69 -0.04
N GLN A 28 4.73 -12.83 -0.44
CA GLN A 28 6.14 -12.97 -0.08
C GLN A 28 6.45 -12.45 1.32
N HIS A 29 5.79 -11.39 1.75
CA HIS A 29 6.21 -10.64 2.93
C HIS A 29 5.22 -10.63 4.08
N LEU A 30 3.95 -10.88 3.84
CA LEU A 30 2.94 -10.82 4.89
C LEU A 30 2.78 -12.19 5.52
N THR A 31 3.09 -12.29 6.81
CA THR A 31 2.97 -13.55 7.53
C THR A 31 1.53 -13.83 7.92
N HIS A 32 0.85 -12.82 8.44
CA HIS A 32 -0.52 -12.95 8.91
C HIS A 32 -1.35 -11.79 8.41
N TRP A 33 -2.54 -12.09 7.92
CA TRP A 33 -3.50 -11.06 7.54
C TRP A 33 -4.00 -10.37 8.81
N PRO A 34 -3.99 -9.03 8.86
CA PRO A 34 -4.45 -8.32 10.07
C PRO A 34 -5.91 -8.60 10.38
N GLN A 35 -6.18 -8.83 11.66
CA GLN A 35 -7.53 -9.12 12.11
C GLN A 35 -8.44 -7.92 11.83
N GLY A 36 -9.60 -8.19 11.27
CA GLY A 36 -10.59 -7.17 10.98
C GLY A 36 -10.45 -6.51 9.62
N ALA A 37 -9.35 -6.73 8.91
CA ALA A 37 -9.17 -6.15 7.58
C ALA A 37 -9.90 -6.97 6.53
N ARG A 38 -10.58 -6.28 5.62
CA ARG A 38 -11.24 -6.92 4.48
C ARG A 38 -10.41 -6.86 3.22
N CYS A 39 -9.60 -5.82 3.09
CA CYS A 39 -8.76 -5.63 1.92
C CYS A 39 -7.59 -4.70 2.25
N ALA A 40 -6.66 -4.60 1.31
CA ALA A 40 -5.48 -3.77 1.45
C ALA A 40 -5.18 -3.04 0.16
N THR A 41 -4.59 -1.86 0.31
CA THR A 41 -4.12 -1.04 -0.80
C THR A 41 -2.73 -0.53 -0.49
N GLN A 42 -2.04 0.00 -1.50
CA GLN A 42 -0.72 0.57 -1.28
C GLN A 42 -0.70 2.03 -1.69
N GLU A 43 -0.06 2.84 -0.86
CA GLU A 43 0.11 4.26 -1.15
C GLU A 43 1.41 4.49 -1.91
N ARG A 44 1.56 5.69 -2.42
CA ARG A 44 2.67 6.07 -3.28
C ARG A 44 4.06 5.88 -2.63
N ASP A 45 4.13 6.07 -1.32
CA ASP A 45 5.39 5.90 -0.58
C ASP A 45 5.67 4.45 -0.20
N GLY A 46 4.80 3.53 -0.59
CA GLY A 46 4.94 2.12 -0.29
C GLY A 46 4.14 1.64 0.90
N GLU A 47 3.52 2.54 1.66
CA GLU A 47 2.75 2.12 2.82
C GLU A 47 1.56 1.27 2.38
N VAL A 48 1.43 0.09 2.98
CA VAL A 48 0.30 -0.81 2.72
C VAL A 48 -0.71 -0.58 3.83
N LEU A 49 -1.91 -0.18 3.44
CA LEU A 49 -3.00 0.12 4.37
C LEU A 49 -4.03 -0.98 4.34
N PHE A 50 -4.42 -1.45 5.52
CA PHE A 50 -5.41 -2.52 5.68
C PHE A 50 -6.72 -1.90 6.15
N TRP A 51 -7.80 -2.24 5.48
CA TRP A 51 -9.09 -1.56 5.64
C TRP A 51 -10.19 -2.50 6.12
N ASN A 52 -10.92 -2.05 7.15
CA ASN A 52 -12.18 -2.68 7.54
C ASN A 52 -13.34 -1.86 6.98
N ALA A 53 -13.44 -1.88 5.66
CA ALA A 53 -14.50 -1.18 4.93
C ALA A 53 -14.98 -2.10 3.82
N SER A 54 -16.14 -1.81 3.26
CA SER A 54 -16.63 -2.63 2.17
C SER A 54 -15.62 -2.57 1.01
N ILE A 55 -15.43 -3.71 0.35
CA ILE A 55 -14.48 -3.81 -0.74
C ILE A 55 -14.86 -2.84 -1.87
N ASN A 56 -16.16 -2.70 -2.14
CA ASN A 56 -16.61 -1.77 -3.18
C ASN A 56 -16.26 -0.32 -2.84
N LYS A 57 -16.38 0.06 -1.57
CA LYS A 57 -16.01 1.41 -1.14
C LYS A 57 -14.53 1.66 -1.37
N VAL A 58 -13.68 0.68 -1.01
CA VAL A 58 -12.24 0.82 -1.18
C VAL A 58 -11.87 0.85 -2.67
N ARG A 59 -12.50 0.01 -3.48
CA ARG A 59 -12.27 0.02 -4.92
C ARG A 59 -12.64 1.35 -5.55
N GLN A 60 -13.78 1.91 -5.14
CA GLN A 60 -14.19 3.22 -5.65
C GLN A 60 -13.19 4.31 -5.24
N ALA A 61 -12.76 4.28 -3.99
CA ALA A 61 -11.77 5.24 -3.51
C ALA A 61 -10.45 5.10 -4.29
N ARG A 62 -10.04 3.85 -4.59
CA ARG A 62 -8.80 3.63 -5.35
C ARG A 62 -8.89 4.24 -6.74
N ILE A 63 -10.03 4.13 -7.37
CA ILE A 63 -10.25 4.72 -8.69
C ILE A 63 -10.21 6.25 -8.63
N GLU A 64 -10.79 6.83 -7.59
CA GLU A 64 -10.90 8.28 -7.44
C GLU A 64 -9.64 8.94 -6.91
N ALA A 65 -8.76 8.20 -6.26
CA ALA A 65 -7.60 8.79 -5.63
C ALA A 65 -6.56 9.23 -6.66
N ALA A 66 -6.16 10.49 -6.55
CA ALA A 66 -4.99 10.95 -7.28
C ALA A 66 -3.74 10.33 -6.64
N PRO A 67 -2.66 10.14 -7.41
CA PRO A 67 -1.47 9.50 -6.87
C PRO A 67 -0.90 10.17 -5.61
N LYS A 68 -1.06 11.48 -5.49
CA LYS A 68 -0.50 12.21 -4.35
C LYS A 68 -1.46 12.35 -3.18
N ARG A 69 -2.73 12.01 -3.37
CA ARG A 69 -3.74 12.26 -2.35
C ARG A 69 -3.77 11.20 -1.27
N GLY A 70 -3.53 9.95 -1.63
CA GLY A 70 -3.72 8.84 -0.73
C GLY A 70 -5.19 8.43 -0.60
N LEU A 71 -5.44 7.39 0.15
CA LEU A 71 -6.77 6.82 0.29
C LEU A 71 -7.45 7.19 1.60
N MET A 72 -6.66 7.54 2.61
CA MET A 72 -7.24 7.84 3.91
C MET A 72 -8.27 8.98 3.86
N PRO A 73 -8.04 10.07 3.13
CA PRO A 73 -9.04 11.14 3.04
C PRO A 73 -10.35 10.70 2.39
N LEU A 74 -10.30 9.67 1.55
CA LEU A 74 -11.49 9.20 0.85
C LEU A 74 -12.24 8.13 1.61
N ILE A 75 -11.54 7.29 2.36
CA ILE A 75 -12.16 6.16 3.07
C ILE A 75 -12.44 6.52 4.51
N GLY A 76 -11.50 7.18 5.17
CA GLY A 76 -11.64 7.58 6.56
C GLY A 76 -10.75 6.77 7.49
N LEU A 77 -10.12 7.47 8.42
CA LEU A 77 -9.18 6.88 9.35
C LEU A 77 -9.79 5.76 10.19
N ARG A 78 -11.05 5.88 10.53
CA ARG A 78 -11.70 4.89 11.40
C ARG A 78 -11.82 3.51 10.77
N TYR A 79 -11.65 3.41 9.45
CA TYR A 79 -11.72 2.13 8.75
C TYR A 79 -10.35 1.50 8.55
N GLN A 80 -9.28 2.20 8.86
CA GLN A 80 -7.94 1.65 8.76
C GLN A 80 -7.63 0.86 10.04
N VAL A 81 -7.30 -0.41 9.88
CA VAL A 81 -7.04 -1.28 11.03
C VAL A 81 -5.56 -1.61 11.20
N ASP A 82 -4.77 -1.44 10.17
CA ASP A 82 -3.33 -1.70 10.26
C ASP A 82 -2.62 -1.03 9.08
N ALA A 83 -1.30 -0.94 9.19
CA ALA A 83 -0.44 -0.43 8.12
C ALA A 83 0.93 -1.04 8.24
N THR A 84 1.60 -1.24 7.11
CA THR A 84 2.95 -1.77 7.12
C THR A 84 3.67 -1.35 5.84
N TYR A 85 5.00 -1.53 5.85
CA TYR A 85 5.83 -1.40 4.65
C TYR A 85 6.46 -2.76 4.39
N PHE A 86 6.53 -3.15 3.14
CA PHE A 86 7.31 -4.33 2.76
C PHE A 86 8.69 -3.87 2.32
N GLU A 87 9.71 -4.58 2.77
CA GLU A 87 11.09 -4.18 2.54
C GLU A 87 11.90 -5.35 2.00
N ASP A 88 12.91 -5.04 1.20
CA ASP A 88 13.84 -6.07 0.74
C ASP A 88 14.94 -6.32 1.78
N ASP A 89 15.92 -7.14 1.43
CA ASP A 89 16.99 -7.50 2.35
C ASP A 89 17.85 -6.30 2.77
N ASN A 90 17.82 -5.23 2.01
CA ASN A 90 18.55 -4.00 2.31
C ASN A 90 17.68 -2.97 2.99
N GLU A 91 16.49 -3.37 3.45
CA GLU A 91 15.53 -2.49 4.12
C GLU A 91 14.98 -1.40 3.20
N ALA A 92 15.06 -1.60 1.90
CA ALA A 92 14.45 -0.67 0.96
C ALA A 92 12.98 -1.01 0.76
N THR A 93 12.13 0.02 0.80
CA THR A 93 10.69 -0.15 0.63
C THR A 93 10.37 -0.66 -0.77
N LEU A 94 9.45 -1.62 -0.83
CA LEU A 94 9.02 -2.24 -2.07
C LEU A 94 7.68 -1.64 -2.50
N LEU A 95 7.62 -1.13 -3.73
CA LEU A 95 6.41 -0.56 -4.30
C LEU A 95 5.91 -1.48 -5.42
N ALA A 96 4.67 -1.92 -5.31
CA ALA A 96 4.09 -2.82 -6.29
C ALA A 96 3.90 -2.14 -7.64
N ASN A 97 4.01 -2.92 -8.71
CA ASN A 97 3.85 -2.37 -10.06
C ASN A 97 2.42 -1.96 -10.36
N ASP A 98 1.46 -2.42 -9.56
CA ASP A 98 0.05 -2.10 -9.72
C ASP A 98 -0.51 -1.31 -8.53
N TRP A 99 0.35 -0.62 -7.77
CA TRP A 99 -0.07 0.03 -6.53
C TRP A 99 -1.22 1.03 -6.74
N GLN A 100 -1.27 1.69 -7.91
CA GLN A 100 -2.28 2.72 -8.15
C GLN A 100 -3.68 2.16 -8.35
N CYS A 101 -3.80 0.88 -8.68
CA CYS A 101 -5.10 0.31 -9.00
C CYS A 101 -5.44 -0.94 -8.18
N SER A 102 -4.49 -1.47 -7.43
CA SER A 102 -4.68 -2.76 -6.77
C SER A 102 -5.45 -2.62 -5.47
N VAL A 103 -6.43 -3.52 -5.29
CA VAL A 103 -7.11 -3.75 -4.02
C VAL A 103 -7.05 -5.25 -3.78
N VAL A 104 -6.26 -5.67 -2.81
CA VAL A 104 -6.09 -7.09 -2.50
C VAL A 104 -7.04 -7.46 -1.37
N THR A 105 -7.92 -8.43 -1.62
CA THR A 105 -8.90 -8.86 -0.61
C THR A 105 -8.34 -9.98 0.25
N LEU A 106 -8.93 -10.15 1.42
CA LEU A 106 -8.60 -11.28 2.29
C LEU A 106 -8.77 -12.60 1.53
N GLU A 107 -9.86 -12.74 0.79
CA GLU A 107 -10.12 -13.97 0.04
C GLU A 107 -9.01 -14.26 -0.97
N GLU A 108 -8.56 -13.23 -1.70
CA GLU A 108 -7.46 -13.40 -2.64
C GLU A 108 -6.18 -13.83 -1.95
N PHE A 109 -5.89 -13.24 -0.80
CA PHE A 109 -4.68 -13.56 -0.05
C PHE A 109 -4.69 -15.01 0.43
N VAL A 110 -5.82 -15.46 0.97
CA VAL A 110 -5.95 -16.82 1.48
C VAL A 110 -5.94 -17.84 0.34
N THR A 111 -6.63 -17.53 -0.75
CA THR A 111 -6.76 -18.47 -1.87
C THR A 111 -5.42 -18.67 -2.58
N ALA A 112 -4.57 -17.66 -2.62
CA ALA A 112 -3.27 -17.74 -3.30
C ALA A 112 -2.22 -18.50 -2.48
N ARG A 113 -2.50 -18.85 -1.24
CA ARG A 113 -1.55 -19.54 -0.37
C ARG A 113 -1.51 -21.04 -0.56
#